data_e15b4008ffe1a63a3973b74bb862467d
#
_entry.id   e15b4008ffe1a63a3973b74bb862467d
#
_cell.length_a   1.000
_cell.length_b   1.000
_cell.length_c   1.000
_cell.angle_alpha   90.00
_cell.angle_beta   90.00
_cell.angle_gamma   90.00
#
_symmetry.space_group_name_H-M   'P 1'
#
loop_
_entity.id
_entity.type
_entity.pdbx_description
1 polymer ?
#
loop_
_entity_poly.entity_id
_entity_poly.type
_entity_poly.pdbx_seq_one_letter_code
_entity_poly.pdbx_strand_id
1 'polypeptide(L)'
;MKFYDFGDIIESDTQFVIFGIPWDYLTSIEAPNSAIAPRKIRDVTEHLGLTTELGYEIPNIKAVDIGDIKIEPSNVDKNLKEIKTFMDLIYQQKSDVIPVMIGGDHFCTLNVVKAVGDHFSKKDEFGVLIFDAHLDLYEEWDNSVYSHATISHRIYDLDYVNNKNLLIAGSRDIDIPELKFARDEDIVHFDAHLLVDVGGLKQYINKIVDFFKSSNINDLYISIDIDALDPSIAPATGYAIPGGFTYREMWKILKELTHHFNVVGFDLVEVAPNLDLPNNLTCNLAAKLIVEFMFFIANNQ
;
A
#
# COMPACT_ATOMS: atom_id res chain seq x y z
N MET A 1 -11.08 -9.10 -16.15
CA MET A 1 -9.99 -10.05 -15.87
C MET A 1 -9.78 -10.10 -14.38
N LYS A 2 -9.38 -11.22 -13.83
CA LYS A 2 -9.10 -11.40 -12.39
C LYS A 2 -7.59 -11.54 -12.18
N PHE A 3 -7.11 -11.10 -11.03
CA PHE A 3 -5.71 -11.21 -10.65
C PHE A 3 -5.34 -12.70 -10.50
N TYR A 4 -4.40 -13.18 -11.30
CA TYR A 4 -4.00 -14.61 -11.39
C TYR A 4 -5.19 -15.58 -11.49
N ASP A 5 -6.28 -15.17 -12.14
CA ASP A 5 -7.54 -15.94 -12.29
C ASP A 5 -8.18 -16.41 -10.97
N PHE A 6 -7.90 -15.74 -9.86
CA PHE A 6 -8.59 -16.02 -8.60
C PHE A 6 -10.11 -15.87 -8.75
N GLY A 7 -10.86 -16.74 -8.06
CA GLY A 7 -12.33 -16.67 -8.00
C GLY A 7 -12.85 -15.35 -7.43
N ASP A 8 -14.15 -15.17 -7.40
CA ASP A 8 -14.81 -13.94 -6.91
C ASP A 8 -15.83 -14.19 -5.78
N ILE A 9 -15.90 -15.42 -5.28
CA ILE A 9 -16.81 -15.78 -4.19
C ILE A 9 -16.02 -15.97 -2.91
N ILE A 10 -16.35 -15.18 -1.88
CA ILE A 10 -15.76 -15.31 -0.56
C ILE A 10 -16.30 -16.59 0.09
N GLU A 11 -15.42 -17.54 0.34
CA GLU A 11 -15.69 -18.82 0.99
C GLU A 11 -15.14 -18.86 2.43
N SER A 12 -15.45 -19.90 3.16
CA SER A 12 -15.02 -20.03 4.57
C SER A 12 -13.51 -20.08 4.76
N ASP A 13 -12.76 -20.57 3.78
CA ASP A 13 -11.30 -20.64 3.79
C ASP A 13 -10.59 -19.47 3.06
N THR A 14 -11.33 -18.51 2.51
CA THR A 14 -10.77 -17.31 1.88
C THR A 14 -9.98 -16.53 2.91
N GLN A 15 -8.71 -16.27 2.62
CA GLN A 15 -7.82 -15.46 3.46
C GLN A 15 -7.69 -14.04 2.93
N PHE A 16 -7.58 -13.88 1.61
CA PHE A 16 -7.37 -12.58 0.98
C PHE A 16 -8.54 -12.19 0.09
N VAL A 17 -8.93 -10.92 0.16
CA VAL A 17 -9.91 -10.31 -0.75
C VAL A 17 -9.23 -9.20 -1.52
N ILE A 18 -8.99 -9.46 -2.82
CA ILE A 18 -8.37 -8.51 -3.75
C ILE A 18 -9.46 -7.67 -4.39
N PHE A 19 -9.25 -6.38 -4.46
CA PHE A 19 -10.15 -5.45 -5.16
C PHE A 19 -9.37 -4.25 -5.69
N GLY A 20 -9.96 -3.54 -6.67
CA GLY A 20 -9.38 -2.34 -7.24
C GLY A 20 -10.12 -1.09 -6.82
N ILE A 21 -9.40 0.03 -6.65
CA ILE A 21 -9.96 1.37 -6.56
C ILE A 21 -9.40 2.19 -7.73
N PRO A 22 -10.10 2.21 -8.88
CA PRO A 22 -9.66 2.91 -10.09
C PRO A 22 -9.93 4.41 -9.95
N TRP A 23 -9.26 5.08 -9.03
CA TRP A 23 -9.41 6.48 -8.72
C TRP A 23 -8.08 7.21 -8.84
N ASP A 24 -8.14 8.35 -9.48
CA ASP A 24 -7.02 9.25 -9.74
C ASP A 24 -7.60 10.68 -9.65
N TYR A 25 -7.32 11.35 -8.54
CA TYR A 25 -7.92 12.63 -8.21
C TYR A 25 -6.87 13.65 -7.80
N LEU A 26 -6.79 14.78 -8.50
CA LEU A 26 -5.82 15.84 -8.23
C LEU A 26 -4.35 15.39 -8.29
N THR A 27 -4.00 14.59 -9.27
CA THR A 27 -2.60 14.29 -9.54
C THR A 27 -1.91 15.52 -10.13
N SER A 28 -0.68 15.80 -9.68
CA SER A 28 0.07 16.99 -10.07
C SER A 28 0.70 16.90 -11.45
N ILE A 29 0.76 15.73 -12.06
CA ILE A 29 1.29 15.53 -13.42
C ILE A 29 0.13 15.32 -14.38
N GLU A 30 0.16 16.02 -15.53
CA GLU A 30 -0.84 15.82 -16.58
C GLU A 30 -0.94 14.35 -16.97
N ALA A 31 -1.97 13.70 -16.46
CA ALA A 31 -2.42 12.34 -16.77
C ALA A 31 -1.42 11.20 -16.56
N PRO A 32 -0.90 10.94 -15.34
CA PRO A 32 -0.25 9.66 -15.05
C PRO A 32 -1.25 8.51 -15.23
N ASN A 33 -2.55 8.79 -15.06
CA ASN A 33 -3.66 7.86 -15.22
C ASN A 33 -3.49 6.57 -14.41
N SER A 34 -3.17 6.75 -13.13
CA SER A 34 -3.06 5.65 -12.17
C SER A 34 -4.41 4.94 -11.96
N ALA A 35 -5.54 5.59 -12.27
CA ALA A 35 -6.86 4.96 -12.23
C ALA A 35 -6.97 3.68 -13.10
N ILE A 36 -6.12 3.49 -14.10
CA ILE A 36 -6.12 2.26 -14.89
C ILE A 36 -5.21 1.16 -14.31
N ALA A 37 -4.45 1.45 -13.25
CA ALA A 37 -3.51 0.50 -12.65
C ALA A 37 -4.18 -0.81 -12.19
N PRO A 38 -5.34 -0.79 -11.49
CA PRO A 38 -5.98 -2.03 -11.06
C PRO A 38 -6.24 -3.01 -12.20
N ARG A 39 -6.69 -2.48 -13.34
CA ARG A 39 -6.91 -3.28 -14.55
C ARG A 39 -5.60 -3.79 -15.14
N LYS A 40 -4.61 -2.90 -15.32
CA LYS A 40 -3.35 -3.23 -15.98
C LYS A 40 -2.51 -4.22 -15.21
N ILE A 41 -2.50 -4.11 -13.88
CA ILE A 41 -1.82 -5.06 -13.00
C ILE A 41 -2.48 -6.44 -13.06
N ARG A 42 -3.81 -6.54 -13.24
CA ARG A 42 -4.47 -7.82 -13.53
C ARG A 42 -4.13 -8.36 -14.91
N ASP A 43 -4.14 -7.49 -15.92
CA ASP A 43 -3.88 -7.89 -17.32
C ASP A 43 -2.50 -8.56 -17.47
N VAL A 44 -1.47 -8.09 -16.77
CA VAL A 44 -0.12 -8.67 -16.88
C VAL A 44 -0.01 -10.04 -16.21
N THR A 45 -0.86 -10.39 -15.27
CA THR A 45 -0.80 -11.70 -14.60
C THR A 45 -1.07 -12.87 -15.53
N GLU A 46 -1.75 -12.65 -16.68
CA GLU A 46 -1.94 -13.69 -17.72
C GLU A 46 -0.63 -14.23 -18.29
N HIS A 47 0.43 -13.44 -18.22
CA HIS A 47 1.72 -13.77 -18.84
C HIS A 47 2.80 -14.07 -17.80
N LEU A 48 2.48 -13.96 -16.51
CA LEU A 48 3.40 -14.26 -15.42
C LEU A 48 3.30 -15.74 -15.03
N GLY A 49 4.40 -16.29 -14.50
CA GLY A 49 4.43 -17.67 -14.00
C GLY A 49 3.49 -17.86 -12.80
N LEU A 50 2.89 -19.04 -12.70
CA LEU A 50 1.94 -19.41 -11.64
C LEU A 50 2.63 -19.91 -10.36
N THR A 51 3.88 -19.50 -10.11
CA THR A 51 4.61 -19.80 -8.89
C THR A 51 5.23 -18.54 -8.30
N THR A 52 5.32 -18.51 -6.97
CA THR A 52 6.17 -17.54 -6.27
C THR A 52 7.64 -17.83 -6.54
N GLU A 53 8.53 -16.91 -6.18
CA GLU A 53 9.98 -17.13 -6.31
C GLU A 53 10.51 -18.30 -5.45
N LEU A 54 9.79 -18.65 -4.40
CA LEU A 54 10.09 -19.80 -3.54
C LEU A 54 9.46 -21.11 -4.03
N GLY A 55 8.83 -21.10 -5.22
CA GLY A 55 8.27 -22.29 -5.87
C GLY A 55 6.89 -22.71 -5.34
N TYR A 56 6.21 -21.86 -4.56
CA TYR A 56 4.84 -22.13 -4.14
C TYR A 56 3.85 -21.84 -5.27
N GLU A 57 2.89 -22.72 -5.48
CA GLU A 57 1.86 -22.57 -6.52
C GLU A 57 0.86 -21.46 -6.12
N ILE A 58 0.80 -20.38 -6.89
CA ILE A 58 -0.08 -19.23 -6.66
C ILE A 58 -1.57 -19.63 -6.55
N PRO A 59 -2.11 -20.57 -7.37
CA PRO A 59 -3.49 -21.01 -7.21
C PRO A 59 -3.85 -21.64 -5.86
N ASN A 60 -2.86 -22.02 -5.05
CA ASN A 60 -3.09 -22.55 -3.70
C ASN A 60 -3.22 -21.45 -2.64
N ILE A 61 -2.94 -20.19 -2.97
CA ILE A 61 -3.23 -19.05 -2.08
C ILE A 61 -4.76 -18.90 -1.97
N LYS A 62 -5.25 -18.84 -0.74
CA LYS A 62 -6.69 -18.71 -0.46
C LYS A 62 -7.15 -17.26 -0.68
N ALA A 63 -7.29 -16.88 -1.94
CA ALA A 63 -7.62 -15.52 -2.36
C ALA A 63 -8.79 -15.49 -3.33
N VAL A 64 -9.51 -14.37 -3.30
CA VAL A 64 -10.51 -14.02 -4.30
C VAL A 64 -10.25 -12.62 -4.83
N ASP A 65 -10.53 -12.37 -6.10
CA ASP A 65 -10.53 -11.04 -6.71
C ASP A 65 -11.97 -10.65 -7.04
N ILE A 66 -12.53 -9.75 -6.27
CA ILE A 66 -13.95 -9.34 -6.40
C ILE A 66 -14.14 -8.15 -7.36
N GLY A 67 -13.08 -7.74 -8.05
CA GLY A 67 -13.11 -6.67 -9.07
C GLY A 67 -12.93 -5.28 -8.48
N ASP A 68 -13.38 -4.26 -9.23
CA ASP A 68 -13.15 -2.87 -8.87
C ASP A 68 -14.37 -2.24 -8.20
N ILE A 69 -14.12 -1.36 -7.24
CA ILE A 69 -15.15 -0.47 -6.67
C ILE A 69 -15.58 0.52 -7.76
N LYS A 70 -16.88 0.80 -7.80
CA LYS A 70 -17.41 1.80 -8.71
C LYS A 70 -17.07 3.20 -8.22
N ILE A 71 -16.24 3.91 -8.98
CA ILE A 71 -15.78 5.26 -8.68
C ILE A 71 -16.46 6.28 -9.59
N GLU A 72 -16.78 7.43 -9.00
CA GLU A 72 -17.24 8.64 -9.69
C GLU A 72 -16.11 9.69 -9.60
N PRO A 73 -15.29 9.89 -10.65
CA PRO A 73 -13.97 10.54 -10.53
C PRO A 73 -13.94 11.88 -9.81
N SER A 74 -14.99 12.71 -9.97
CA SER A 74 -15.06 14.06 -9.40
C SER A 74 -15.89 14.18 -8.11
N ASN A 75 -16.34 13.07 -7.53
CA ASN A 75 -17.21 13.09 -6.35
C ASN A 75 -16.55 12.37 -5.16
N VAL A 76 -15.66 13.10 -4.49
CA VAL A 76 -14.86 12.58 -3.38
C VAL A 76 -15.73 11.98 -2.27
N ASP A 77 -16.70 12.74 -1.75
CA ASP A 77 -17.55 12.29 -0.63
C ASP A 77 -18.32 11.01 -0.95
N LYS A 78 -18.79 10.89 -2.19
CA LYS A 78 -19.47 9.68 -2.64
C LYS A 78 -18.50 8.49 -2.70
N ASN A 79 -17.32 8.69 -3.27
CA ASN A 79 -16.31 7.64 -3.37
C ASN A 79 -15.85 7.15 -2.00
N LEU A 80 -15.59 8.07 -1.07
CA LEU A 80 -15.22 7.70 0.31
C LEU A 80 -16.31 6.86 0.99
N LYS A 81 -17.59 7.21 0.76
CA LYS A 81 -18.73 6.44 1.28
C LYS A 81 -18.86 5.07 0.62
N GLU A 82 -18.67 5.00 -0.70
CA GLU A 82 -18.73 3.72 -1.44
C GLU A 82 -17.61 2.78 -0.99
N ILE A 83 -16.38 3.27 -0.81
CA ILE A 83 -15.24 2.48 -0.30
C ILE A 83 -15.57 1.93 1.10
N LYS A 84 -16.05 2.79 2.01
CA LYS A 84 -16.45 2.35 3.34
C LYS A 84 -17.54 1.28 3.29
N THR A 85 -18.60 1.51 2.52
CA THR A 85 -19.71 0.55 2.37
C THR A 85 -19.22 -0.79 1.84
N PHE A 86 -18.33 -0.76 0.85
CA PHE A 86 -17.73 -1.93 0.25
C PHE A 86 -16.90 -2.73 1.28
N MET A 87 -16.07 -2.06 2.07
CA MET A 87 -15.29 -2.69 3.12
C MET A 87 -16.17 -3.29 4.23
N ASP A 88 -17.22 -2.57 4.64
CA ASP A 88 -18.20 -3.08 5.61
C ASP A 88 -18.87 -4.37 5.11
N LEU A 89 -19.21 -4.45 3.81
CA LEU A 89 -19.80 -5.64 3.20
C LEU A 89 -18.84 -6.83 3.15
N ILE A 90 -17.57 -6.60 2.88
CA ILE A 90 -16.53 -7.64 2.93
C ILE A 90 -16.47 -8.23 4.34
N TYR A 91 -16.32 -7.41 5.37
CA TYR A 91 -16.18 -7.85 6.75
C TYR A 91 -17.47 -8.48 7.31
N GLN A 92 -18.65 -8.10 6.80
CA GLN A 92 -19.91 -8.78 7.13
C GLN A 92 -19.99 -10.20 6.56
N GLN A 93 -19.39 -10.46 5.39
CA GLN A 93 -19.32 -11.79 4.80
C GLN A 93 -18.29 -12.67 5.52
N LYS A 94 -17.12 -12.14 5.82
CA LYS A 94 -16.06 -12.85 6.52
C LYS A 94 -15.16 -11.84 7.25
N SER A 95 -15.22 -11.87 8.58
CA SER A 95 -14.60 -10.85 9.44
C SER A 95 -13.07 -10.93 9.56
N ASP A 96 -12.48 -12.05 9.21
CA ASP A 96 -11.04 -12.33 9.36
C ASP A 96 -10.27 -12.31 8.04
N VAL A 97 -10.86 -11.78 6.97
CA VAL A 97 -10.16 -11.62 5.70
C VAL A 97 -9.18 -10.45 5.74
N ILE A 98 -8.14 -10.58 4.93
CA ILE A 98 -7.12 -9.56 4.71
C ILE A 98 -7.43 -8.84 3.39
N PRO A 99 -7.84 -7.57 3.41
CA PRO A 99 -8.04 -6.79 2.21
C PRO A 99 -6.71 -6.52 1.50
N VAL A 100 -6.71 -6.70 0.18
CA VAL A 100 -5.59 -6.40 -0.72
C VAL A 100 -6.09 -5.43 -1.77
N MET A 101 -5.79 -4.15 -1.61
CA MET A 101 -6.24 -3.11 -2.53
C MET A 101 -5.18 -2.85 -3.60
N ILE A 102 -5.62 -2.87 -4.86
CA ILE A 102 -4.85 -2.33 -5.98
C ILE A 102 -5.42 -0.96 -6.27
N GLY A 103 -4.69 0.10 -5.92
CA GLY A 103 -5.21 1.46 -6.02
C GLY A 103 -4.87 2.16 -7.33
N GLY A 104 -5.43 3.35 -7.47
CA GLY A 104 -5.00 4.38 -8.39
C GLY A 104 -3.96 5.29 -7.74
N ASP A 105 -4.33 6.53 -7.43
CA ASP A 105 -3.50 7.43 -6.64
C ASP A 105 -3.45 7.02 -5.15
N HIS A 106 -2.51 7.59 -4.40
CA HIS A 106 -2.30 7.22 -3.00
C HIS A 106 -3.49 7.58 -2.09
N PHE A 107 -4.31 8.56 -2.47
CA PHE A 107 -5.48 8.94 -1.68
C PHE A 107 -6.53 7.80 -1.55
N CYS A 108 -6.50 6.80 -2.44
CA CYS A 108 -7.33 5.60 -2.36
C CYS A 108 -7.18 4.87 -1.02
N THR A 109 -6.01 4.95 -0.38
CA THR A 109 -5.65 4.24 0.86
C THR A 109 -6.46 4.69 2.08
N LEU A 110 -6.85 5.97 2.17
CA LEU A 110 -7.44 6.56 3.38
C LEU A 110 -8.61 5.74 3.95
N ASN A 111 -9.62 5.48 3.13
CA ASN A 111 -10.84 4.83 3.63
C ASN A 111 -10.67 3.32 3.78
N VAL A 112 -9.69 2.72 3.14
CA VAL A 112 -9.33 1.32 3.39
C VAL A 112 -8.64 1.19 4.74
N VAL A 113 -7.62 2.01 5.04
CA VAL A 113 -6.97 2.10 6.37
C VAL A 113 -8.00 2.36 7.44
N LYS A 114 -8.90 3.34 7.20
CA LYS A 114 -9.97 3.67 8.15
C LYS A 114 -10.89 2.49 8.42
N ALA A 115 -11.33 1.78 7.40
CA ALA A 115 -12.23 0.64 7.55
C ALA A 115 -11.54 -0.54 8.27
N VAL A 116 -10.26 -0.80 7.95
CA VAL A 116 -9.46 -1.83 8.63
C VAL A 116 -9.27 -1.46 10.11
N GLY A 117 -8.84 -0.24 10.42
CA GLY A 117 -8.65 0.21 11.79
C GLY A 117 -9.94 0.24 12.61
N ASP A 118 -11.07 0.64 12.01
CA ASP A 118 -12.39 0.60 12.66
C ASP A 118 -12.86 -0.84 12.93
N HIS A 119 -12.47 -1.79 12.08
CA HIS A 119 -12.84 -3.21 12.22
C HIS A 119 -12.07 -3.89 13.37
N PHE A 120 -10.79 -3.59 13.53
CA PHE A 120 -9.97 -4.16 14.61
C PHE A 120 -10.24 -3.42 15.92
N SER A 121 -10.95 -4.07 16.85
CA SER A 121 -11.37 -3.50 18.13
C SER A 121 -10.23 -3.07 19.05
N LYS A 122 -9.02 -3.59 18.84
CA LYS A 122 -7.81 -3.24 19.60
C LYS A 122 -7.05 -2.11 18.89
N LYS A 123 -7.63 -0.92 18.88
CA LYS A 123 -7.05 0.25 18.20
C LYS A 123 -5.64 0.61 18.68
N ASP A 124 -5.34 0.39 19.96
CA ASP A 124 -4.01 0.67 20.53
C ASP A 124 -2.90 -0.30 20.06
N GLU A 125 -3.27 -1.42 19.41
CA GLU A 125 -2.32 -2.39 18.84
C GLU A 125 -2.20 -2.27 17.32
N PHE A 126 -2.95 -1.36 16.69
CA PHE A 126 -2.98 -1.14 15.24
C PHE A 126 -1.97 -0.07 14.83
N GLY A 127 -1.20 -0.35 13.80
CA GLY A 127 -0.24 0.58 13.20
C GLY A 127 -0.37 0.66 11.69
N VAL A 128 0.15 1.74 11.13
CA VAL A 128 0.19 2.00 9.69
C VAL A 128 1.64 2.24 9.27
N LEU A 129 2.11 1.43 8.32
CA LEU A 129 3.40 1.60 7.67
C LEU A 129 3.17 2.00 6.21
N ILE A 130 3.72 3.13 5.82
CA ILE A 130 3.66 3.64 4.46
C ILE A 130 5.06 3.57 3.86
N PHE A 131 5.23 2.86 2.75
CA PHE A 131 6.43 2.91 1.93
C PHE A 131 6.21 3.92 0.81
N ASP A 132 7.04 4.95 0.75
CA ASP A 132 6.86 6.09 -0.13
C ASP A 132 8.17 6.88 -0.32
N ALA A 133 8.36 7.49 -1.48
CA ALA A 133 9.43 8.45 -1.70
C ALA A 133 9.16 9.81 -1.03
N HIS A 134 7.89 10.10 -0.75
CA HIS A 134 7.38 11.36 -0.19
C HIS A 134 6.91 11.18 1.25
N LEU A 135 6.56 12.26 1.93
CA LEU A 135 5.90 12.18 3.24
C LEU A 135 4.39 12.23 3.13
N ASP A 136 3.84 12.87 2.09
CA ASP A 136 2.41 13.08 1.87
C ASP A 136 1.70 13.70 3.10
N LEU A 137 2.42 14.61 3.75
CA LEU A 137 2.00 15.27 4.99
C LEU A 137 1.50 16.71 4.78
N TYR A 138 1.21 17.11 3.53
CA TYR A 138 0.59 18.41 3.30
C TYR A 138 -0.78 18.51 4.01
N GLU A 139 -1.07 19.67 4.60
CA GLU A 139 -2.39 19.97 5.14
C GLU A 139 -3.44 20.04 4.02
N GLU A 140 -3.06 20.68 2.92
CA GLU A 140 -3.83 20.76 1.67
C GLU A 140 -2.87 20.81 0.47
N TRP A 141 -3.32 20.28 -0.65
CA TRP A 141 -2.63 20.34 -1.93
C TRP A 141 -3.60 20.78 -3.01
N ASP A 142 -3.22 21.78 -3.81
CA ASP A 142 -4.04 22.39 -4.86
C ASP A 142 -5.47 22.81 -4.37
N ASN A 143 -5.52 23.44 -3.20
CA ASN A 143 -6.74 23.84 -2.47
C ASN A 143 -7.68 22.68 -2.10
N SER A 144 -7.15 21.48 -1.93
CA SER A 144 -7.89 20.30 -1.47
C SER A 144 -7.16 19.58 -0.34
N VAL A 145 -7.92 19.17 0.66
CA VAL A 145 -7.45 18.25 1.70
C VAL A 145 -7.49 16.81 1.24
N TYR A 146 -8.04 16.54 0.06
CA TYR A 146 -8.21 15.23 -0.55
C TYR A 146 -7.28 15.11 -1.76
N SER A 147 -6.05 14.72 -1.53
CA SER A 147 -5.02 14.56 -2.56
C SER A 147 -4.06 13.44 -2.17
N HIS A 148 -3.37 12.84 -3.16
CA HIS A 148 -2.25 11.94 -2.92
C HIS A 148 -1.25 12.57 -1.93
N ALA A 149 -0.86 13.84 -2.12
CA ALA A 149 0.11 14.54 -1.29
C ALA A 149 -0.37 14.83 0.16
N THR A 150 -1.61 14.49 0.52
CA THR A 150 -2.16 14.69 1.86
C THR A 150 -2.49 13.40 2.59
N ILE A 151 -2.23 12.25 1.98
CA ILE A 151 -2.73 10.96 2.50
C ILE A 151 -2.19 10.62 3.88
N SER A 152 -0.90 10.78 4.12
CA SER A 152 -0.29 10.51 5.43
C SER A 152 -0.84 11.45 6.52
N HIS A 153 -1.09 12.72 6.18
CA HIS A 153 -1.73 13.68 7.07
C HIS A 153 -3.16 13.23 7.42
N ARG A 154 -3.97 12.83 6.40
CA ARG A 154 -5.35 12.37 6.65
C ARG A 154 -5.39 11.06 7.43
N ILE A 155 -4.41 10.18 7.27
CA ILE A 155 -4.27 8.98 8.11
C ILE A 155 -3.91 9.38 9.54
N TYR A 156 -3.01 10.35 9.73
CA TYR A 156 -2.67 10.87 11.06
C TYR A 156 -3.84 11.50 11.78
N ASP A 157 -4.81 12.10 11.06
CA ASP A 157 -6.05 12.67 11.63
C ASP A 157 -7.04 11.62 12.16
N LEU A 158 -6.82 10.31 11.93
CA LEU A 158 -7.71 9.27 12.47
C LEU A 158 -7.53 9.14 13.98
N ASP A 159 -8.63 9.10 14.74
CA ASP A 159 -8.66 9.11 16.21
C ASP A 159 -7.73 8.09 16.91
N TYR A 160 -7.35 7.03 16.22
CA TYR A 160 -6.51 5.94 16.73
C TYR A 160 -5.11 5.90 16.09
N VAL A 161 -4.78 6.87 15.26
CA VAL A 161 -3.43 7.03 14.69
C VAL A 161 -2.71 8.18 15.40
N ASN A 162 -1.44 8.02 15.64
CA ASN A 162 -0.58 9.01 16.26
C ASN A 162 0.90 8.77 15.90
N ASN A 163 1.80 9.58 16.40
CA ASN A 163 3.24 9.50 16.11
C ASN A 163 3.96 8.23 16.63
N LYS A 164 3.26 7.31 17.30
CA LYS A 164 3.82 6.04 17.79
C LYS A 164 3.38 4.83 16.98
N ASN A 165 2.39 5.02 16.10
CA ASN A 165 1.85 3.93 15.30
C ASN A 165 1.69 4.26 13.81
N LEU A 166 2.19 5.42 13.37
CA LEU A 166 2.37 5.79 11.96
C LEU A 166 3.87 5.90 11.65
N LEU A 167 4.34 5.19 10.63
CA LEU A 167 5.70 5.28 10.12
C LEU A 167 5.68 5.41 8.60
N ILE A 168 6.42 6.39 8.08
CA ILE A 168 6.67 6.55 6.64
C ILE A 168 8.11 6.11 6.37
N ALA A 169 8.33 5.25 5.38
CA ALA A 169 9.63 4.63 5.12
C ALA A 169 10.02 4.69 3.64
N GLY A 170 11.23 5.17 3.34
CA GLY A 170 11.74 5.31 1.97
C GLY A 170 11.76 6.74 1.45
N SER A 171 11.33 7.71 2.28
CA SER A 171 11.24 9.12 1.87
C SER A 171 12.61 9.67 1.44
N ARG A 172 12.59 10.48 0.39
CA ARG A 172 13.81 11.08 -0.21
C ARG A 172 13.54 12.32 -1.04
N ASP A 173 12.27 12.64 -1.27
CA ASP A 173 11.81 13.91 -1.84
C ASP A 173 10.82 14.51 -0.85
N ILE A 174 11.30 15.39 0.01
CA ILE A 174 10.58 15.92 1.15
C ILE A 174 10.53 17.43 1.04
N ASP A 175 9.34 18.01 1.02
CA ASP A 175 9.18 19.44 0.98
C ASP A 175 9.15 20.08 2.39
N ILE A 176 9.49 21.37 2.45
CA ILE A 176 9.63 22.11 3.72
C ILE A 176 8.36 22.09 4.57
N PRO A 177 7.13 22.30 4.04
CA PRO A 177 5.90 22.25 4.81
C PRO A 177 5.67 20.90 5.51
N GLU A 178 5.91 19.80 4.78
CA GLU A 178 5.75 18.43 5.27
C GLU A 178 6.74 18.11 6.38
N LEU A 179 8.03 18.45 6.14
CA LEU A 179 9.08 18.28 7.15
C LEU A 179 8.81 19.09 8.42
N LYS A 180 8.23 20.28 8.25
CA LYS A 180 7.83 21.11 9.41
C LYS A 180 6.71 20.42 10.19
N PHE A 181 5.66 19.95 9.51
CA PHE A 181 4.55 19.23 10.15
C PHE A 181 5.04 17.97 10.86
N ALA A 182 5.86 17.16 10.20
CA ALA A 182 6.43 15.96 10.80
C ALA A 182 7.21 16.26 12.10
N ARG A 183 7.97 17.36 12.14
CA ARG A 183 8.70 17.79 13.34
C ARG A 183 7.79 18.34 14.42
N ASP A 184 6.79 19.15 14.08
CA ASP A 184 5.87 19.77 15.03
C ASP A 184 5.01 18.69 15.74
N GLU A 185 4.68 17.58 15.04
CA GLU A 185 3.87 16.47 15.54
C GLU A 185 4.69 15.24 15.97
N ASP A 186 6.02 15.32 15.92
CA ASP A 186 6.94 14.21 16.21
C ASP A 186 6.65 12.95 15.37
N ILE A 187 6.17 13.10 14.13
CA ILE A 187 5.93 11.99 13.21
C ILE A 187 7.26 11.40 12.75
N VAL A 188 7.43 10.10 12.94
CA VAL A 188 8.66 9.40 12.59
C VAL A 188 8.63 9.02 11.10
N HIS A 189 9.72 9.34 10.41
CA HIS A 189 9.98 8.86 9.05
C HIS A 189 11.39 8.29 8.94
N PHE A 190 11.56 7.27 8.12
CA PHE A 190 12.85 6.65 7.83
C PHE A 190 13.20 6.88 6.37
N ASP A 191 14.06 7.86 6.12
CA ASP A 191 14.51 8.23 4.78
C ASP A 191 15.25 7.07 4.10
N ALA A 192 15.21 7.02 2.77
CA ALA A 192 15.84 5.95 2.00
C ALA A 192 17.36 5.82 2.27
N HIS A 193 18.07 6.96 2.47
CA HIS A 193 19.50 6.95 2.78
C HIS A 193 19.83 6.28 4.12
N LEU A 194 18.88 6.24 5.06
CA LEU A 194 19.05 5.58 6.35
C LEU A 194 19.44 4.10 6.19
N LEU A 195 19.01 3.45 5.12
CA LEU A 195 19.41 2.07 4.80
C LEU A 195 20.92 1.89 4.73
N VAL A 196 21.63 2.90 4.22
CA VAL A 196 23.11 2.89 4.17
C VAL A 196 23.70 3.30 5.53
N ASP A 197 23.15 4.35 6.14
CA ASP A 197 23.69 4.95 7.37
C ASP A 197 23.61 4.01 8.57
N VAL A 198 22.58 3.17 8.66
CA VAL A 198 22.44 2.19 9.75
C VAL A 198 23.25 0.90 9.53
N GLY A 199 23.94 0.76 8.40
CA GLY A 199 24.75 -0.42 8.10
C GLY A 199 24.03 -1.52 7.33
N GLY A 200 22.99 -1.16 6.55
CA GLY A 200 22.34 -2.02 5.57
C GLY A 200 20.94 -2.50 5.95
N LEU A 201 20.38 -3.30 5.05
CA LEU A 201 18.97 -3.70 5.04
C LEU A 201 18.48 -4.33 6.36
N LYS A 202 19.29 -5.19 6.97
CA LYS A 202 18.89 -5.85 8.23
C LYS A 202 18.66 -4.85 9.35
N GLN A 203 19.54 -3.88 9.49
CA GLN A 203 19.45 -2.85 10.50
C GLN A 203 18.29 -1.89 10.23
N TYR A 204 18.00 -1.60 8.96
CA TYR A 204 16.85 -0.82 8.55
C TYR A 204 15.54 -1.52 8.94
N ILE A 205 15.40 -2.82 8.65
CA ILE A 205 14.26 -3.65 9.07
C ILE A 205 14.11 -3.66 10.57
N ASN A 206 15.21 -3.87 11.33
CA ASN A 206 15.17 -3.86 12.79
C ASN A 206 14.61 -2.53 13.32
N LYS A 207 14.98 -1.39 12.73
CA LYS A 207 14.43 -0.09 13.13
C LYS A 207 12.92 0.00 12.92
N ILE A 208 12.39 -0.51 11.81
CA ILE A 208 10.94 -0.57 11.57
C ILE A 208 10.27 -1.44 12.64
N VAL A 209 10.84 -2.62 12.90
CA VAL A 209 10.32 -3.56 13.91
C VAL A 209 10.35 -2.93 15.30
N ASP A 210 11.47 -2.33 15.70
CA ASP A 210 11.65 -1.71 17.01
C ASP A 210 10.68 -0.54 17.21
N PHE A 211 10.43 0.27 16.17
CA PHE A 211 9.47 1.38 16.22
C PHE A 211 8.09 0.87 16.63
N PHE A 212 7.52 -0.08 15.91
CA PHE A 212 6.19 -0.60 16.19
C PHE A 212 6.14 -1.43 17.49
N LYS A 213 7.14 -2.27 17.76
CA LYS A 213 7.18 -3.09 18.98
C LYS A 213 7.34 -2.25 20.25
N SER A 214 8.06 -1.13 20.20
CA SER A 214 8.17 -0.21 21.34
C SER A 214 6.83 0.42 21.76
N SER A 215 5.87 0.45 20.83
CA SER A 215 4.52 0.95 21.03
C SER A 215 3.46 -0.18 21.19
N ASN A 216 3.91 -1.43 21.36
CA ASN A 216 3.05 -2.62 21.48
C ASN A 216 2.14 -2.86 20.26
N ILE A 217 2.52 -2.39 19.07
CA ILE A 217 1.79 -2.64 17.84
C ILE A 217 2.01 -4.09 17.41
N ASN A 218 0.91 -4.78 17.12
CA ASN A 218 0.90 -6.17 16.64
C ASN A 218 0.19 -6.30 15.29
N ASP A 219 -0.87 -5.53 15.07
CA ASP A 219 -1.62 -5.51 13.83
C ASP A 219 -1.12 -4.36 12.94
N LEU A 220 -0.69 -4.67 11.72
CA LEU A 220 -0.07 -3.70 10.84
C LEU A 220 -0.81 -3.64 9.49
N TYR A 221 -1.24 -2.43 9.11
CA TYR A 221 -1.60 -2.13 7.74
C TYR A 221 -0.38 -1.60 6.99
N ILE A 222 -0.16 -2.08 5.77
CA ILE A 222 1.00 -1.68 4.96
C ILE A 222 0.51 -1.07 3.65
N SER A 223 0.81 0.21 3.42
CA SER A 223 0.61 0.86 2.13
C SER A 223 1.94 0.91 1.37
N ILE A 224 1.90 0.59 0.09
CA ILE A 224 3.07 0.59 -0.78
C ILE A 224 2.80 1.53 -1.95
N ASP A 225 3.35 2.75 -1.85
CA ASP A 225 3.52 3.55 -3.04
C ASP A 225 4.60 2.92 -3.92
N ILE A 226 4.31 2.75 -5.21
CA ILE A 226 5.27 2.13 -6.12
C ILE A 226 6.56 2.94 -6.26
N ASP A 227 6.50 4.24 -6.00
CA ASP A 227 7.65 5.12 -6.08
C ASP A 227 8.61 5.00 -4.89
N ALA A 228 8.24 4.30 -3.82
CA ALA A 228 9.19 3.85 -2.80
C ALA A 228 10.34 3.04 -3.42
N LEU A 229 10.07 2.38 -4.55
CA LEU A 229 11.09 1.67 -5.32
C LEU A 229 11.90 2.63 -6.20
N ASP A 230 13.11 2.20 -6.54
CA ASP A 230 13.97 2.97 -7.44
C ASP A 230 13.39 2.99 -8.86
N PRO A 231 13.35 4.17 -9.54
CA PRO A 231 12.79 4.28 -10.89
C PRO A 231 13.56 3.51 -11.96
N SER A 232 14.76 3.01 -11.66
CA SER A 232 15.46 2.10 -12.56
C SER A 232 14.76 0.74 -12.72
N ILE A 233 13.85 0.38 -11.79
CA ILE A 233 13.08 -0.86 -11.81
C ILE A 233 11.55 -0.62 -11.80
N ALA A 234 11.09 0.53 -11.33
CA ALA A 234 9.69 0.92 -11.29
C ALA A 234 9.51 2.36 -11.86
N PRO A 235 9.74 2.56 -13.17
CA PRO A 235 9.71 3.91 -13.76
C PRO A 235 8.30 4.48 -13.95
N ALA A 236 7.26 3.65 -13.87
CA ALA A 236 5.89 4.08 -14.18
C ALA A 236 5.16 4.54 -12.92
N THR A 237 5.51 5.70 -12.44
CA THR A 237 4.87 6.46 -11.36
C THR A 237 4.83 7.94 -11.71
N GLY A 238 4.03 8.72 -10.99
CA GLY A 238 3.89 10.16 -11.20
C GLY A 238 5.20 10.92 -10.93
N TYR A 239 5.88 10.59 -9.83
CA TYR A 239 7.13 11.23 -9.40
C TYR A 239 8.23 10.17 -9.25
N ALA A 240 9.06 10.03 -10.28
CA ALA A 240 10.13 9.03 -10.32
C ALA A 240 11.42 9.58 -9.70
N ILE A 241 11.59 9.47 -8.39
CA ILE A 241 12.76 9.98 -7.66
C ILE A 241 13.82 8.87 -7.48
N PRO A 242 15.07 9.09 -7.91
CA PRO A 242 16.16 8.11 -7.76
C PRO A 242 16.54 7.84 -6.31
N GLY A 243 17.09 6.66 -6.04
CA GLY A 243 17.62 6.28 -4.72
C GLY A 243 16.63 5.53 -3.85
N GLY A 244 15.56 4.97 -4.44
CA GLY A 244 14.59 4.13 -3.76
C GLY A 244 15.06 2.69 -3.51
N PHE A 245 14.20 1.88 -2.93
CA PHE A 245 14.48 0.46 -2.68
C PHE A 245 14.60 -0.32 -3.98
N THR A 246 15.49 -1.28 -4.00
CA THR A 246 15.47 -2.33 -5.02
C THR A 246 14.31 -3.30 -4.76
N TYR A 247 13.89 -4.05 -5.79
CA TYR A 247 12.90 -5.12 -5.62
C TYR A 247 13.30 -6.12 -4.51
N ARG A 248 14.58 -6.49 -4.44
CA ARG A 248 15.08 -7.45 -3.44
C ARG A 248 15.04 -6.91 -2.01
N GLU A 249 15.28 -5.63 -1.83
CA GLU A 249 15.16 -4.99 -0.53
C GLU A 249 13.70 -4.94 -0.08
N MET A 250 12.78 -4.47 -0.93
CA MET A 250 11.36 -4.45 -0.62
C MET A 250 10.81 -5.85 -0.35
N TRP A 251 11.10 -6.82 -1.22
CA TRP A 251 10.74 -8.23 -1.04
C TRP A 251 11.18 -8.76 0.32
N LYS A 252 12.43 -8.45 0.72
CA LYS A 252 12.96 -8.90 2.00
C LYS A 252 12.36 -8.17 3.18
N ILE A 253 12.12 -6.85 3.07
CA ILE A 253 11.44 -6.08 4.12
C ILE A 253 10.05 -6.68 4.36
N LEU A 254 9.23 -6.83 3.32
CA LEU A 254 7.87 -7.36 3.45
C LEU A 254 7.86 -8.76 4.06
N LYS A 255 8.78 -9.64 3.63
CA LYS A 255 8.92 -10.97 4.21
C LYS A 255 9.25 -10.93 5.70
N GLU A 256 10.24 -10.14 6.10
CA GLU A 256 10.65 -10.06 7.52
C GLU A 256 9.55 -9.45 8.40
N LEU A 257 8.79 -8.46 7.89
CA LEU A 257 7.69 -7.86 8.64
C LEU A 257 6.60 -8.89 9.00
N THR A 258 6.31 -9.86 8.14
CA THR A 258 5.32 -10.91 8.44
C THR A 258 5.77 -11.85 9.58
N HIS A 259 7.07 -11.93 9.89
CA HIS A 259 7.56 -12.68 11.04
C HIS A 259 7.35 -11.94 12.38
N HIS A 260 7.08 -10.65 12.34
CA HIS A 260 7.00 -9.80 13.53
C HIS A 260 5.59 -9.27 13.79
N PHE A 261 4.77 -9.12 12.74
CA PHE A 261 3.46 -8.49 12.80
C PHE A 261 2.40 -9.32 12.11
N ASN A 262 1.18 -9.22 12.62
CA ASN A 262 0.00 -9.66 11.91
C ASN A 262 -0.37 -8.58 10.88
N VAL A 263 -0.19 -8.87 9.59
CA VAL A 263 -0.60 -7.96 8.51
C VAL A 263 -2.09 -8.09 8.31
N VAL A 264 -2.83 -7.04 8.66
CA VAL A 264 -4.30 -7.02 8.64
C VAL A 264 -4.90 -6.41 7.39
N GLY A 265 -4.06 -5.89 6.50
CA GLY A 265 -4.41 -5.36 5.19
C GLY A 265 -3.20 -4.74 4.54
N PHE A 266 -3.22 -4.65 3.22
CA PHE A 266 -2.20 -3.89 2.48
C PHE A 266 -2.74 -3.39 1.15
N ASP A 267 -2.05 -2.41 0.61
CA ASP A 267 -2.31 -1.90 -0.74
C ASP A 267 -1.02 -1.64 -1.53
N LEU A 268 -1.21 -1.46 -2.83
CA LEU A 268 -0.21 -0.97 -3.75
C LEU A 268 -0.84 0.09 -4.65
N VAL A 269 -0.22 1.27 -4.69
CA VAL A 269 -0.75 2.49 -5.31
C VAL A 269 0.25 3.16 -6.24
N GLU A 270 -0.17 4.24 -6.90
CA GLU A 270 0.63 5.16 -7.75
C GLU A 270 1.30 4.51 -8.98
N VAL A 271 0.94 3.28 -9.34
CA VAL A 271 1.37 2.77 -10.65
C VAL A 271 0.68 3.58 -11.74
N ALA A 272 1.48 4.14 -12.66
CA ALA A 272 1.01 4.94 -13.79
C ALA A 272 1.26 4.20 -15.12
N PRO A 273 0.37 3.28 -15.54
CA PRO A 273 0.64 2.36 -16.67
C PRO A 273 0.91 3.05 -18.01
N ASN A 274 0.45 4.29 -18.19
CA ASN A 274 0.73 5.07 -19.40
C ASN A 274 2.20 5.49 -19.49
N LEU A 275 2.93 5.51 -18.38
CA LEU A 275 4.35 5.82 -18.29
C LEU A 275 5.21 4.57 -18.30
N ASP A 276 4.60 3.38 -18.30
CA ASP A 276 5.33 2.12 -18.22
C ASP A 276 6.07 1.81 -19.53
N LEU A 277 7.13 1.04 -19.39
CA LEU A 277 7.87 0.56 -20.54
C LEU A 277 6.99 -0.36 -21.41
N PRO A 278 7.30 -0.52 -22.71
CA PRO A 278 6.50 -1.37 -23.61
C PRO A 278 6.34 -2.83 -23.15
N ASN A 279 7.19 -3.29 -22.24
CA ASN A 279 7.14 -4.63 -21.62
C ASN A 279 6.39 -4.67 -20.30
N ASN A 280 5.73 -3.58 -19.90
CA ASN A 280 4.97 -3.42 -18.65
C ASN A 280 5.81 -3.74 -17.39
N LEU A 281 7.04 -3.25 -17.34
CA LEU A 281 8.00 -3.56 -16.26
C LEU A 281 7.43 -3.26 -14.87
N THR A 282 6.88 -2.06 -14.67
CA THR A 282 6.32 -1.64 -13.36
C THR A 282 5.07 -2.41 -13.01
N CYS A 283 4.15 -2.62 -13.97
CA CYS A 283 2.95 -3.43 -13.75
C CYS A 283 3.29 -4.89 -13.40
N ASN A 284 4.28 -5.49 -14.08
CA ASN A 284 4.77 -6.83 -13.76
C ASN A 284 5.37 -6.90 -12.36
N LEU A 285 6.17 -5.90 -11.99
CA LEU A 285 6.78 -5.81 -10.67
C LEU A 285 5.70 -5.69 -9.59
N ALA A 286 4.71 -4.82 -9.79
CA ALA A 286 3.59 -4.64 -8.87
C ALA A 286 2.81 -5.95 -8.66
N ALA A 287 2.46 -6.64 -9.75
CA ALA A 287 1.76 -7.93 -9.67
C ALA A 287 2.57 -8.99 -8.90
N LYS A 288 3.88 -9.06 -9.17
CA LYS A 288 4.78 -9.99 -8.44
C LYS A 288 4.90 -9.62 -6.97
N LEU A 289 5.04 -8.34 -6.64
CA LEU A 289 5.18 -7.90 -5.25
C LEU A 289 3.92 -8.23 -4.43
N ILE A 290 2.73 -7.97 -4.99
CA ILE A 290 1.44 -8.30 -4.36
C ILE A 290 1.36 -9.79 -4.03
N VAL A 291 1.60 -10.65 -5.02
CA VAL A 291 1.43 -12.11 -4.83
C VAL A 291 2.49 -12.72 -3.91
N GLU A 292 3.75 -12.23 -3.96
CA GLU A 292 4.79 -12.65 -3.05
C GLU A 292 4.45 -12.24 -1.60
N PHE A 293 3.91 -11.03 -1.42
CA PHE A 293 3.53 -10.57 -0.09
C PHE A 293 2.34 -11.36 0.48
N MET A 294 1.32 -11.64 -0.32
CA MET A 294 0.22 -12.55 0.07
C MET A 294 0.77 -13.93 0.49
N PHE A 295 1.73 -14.46 -0.26
CA PHE A 295 2.38 -15.73 0.09
C PHE A 295 3.12 -15.66 1.43
N PHE A 296 3.84 -14.57 1.73
CA PHE A 296 4.54 -14.42 3.02
C PHE A 296 3.56 -14.36 4.18
N ILE A 297 2.47 -13.60 4.03
CA ILE A 297 1.43 -13.52 5.06
C ILE A 297 0.79 -14.89 5.29
N ALA A 298 0.44 -15.62 4.23
CA ALA A 298 -0.21 -16.94 4.33
C ALA A 298 0.66 -18.01 5.02
N ASN A 299 1.99 -17.90 4.93
CA ASN A 299 2.90 -18.93 5.42
C ASN A 299 3.58 -18.59 6.75
N ASN A 300 3.23 -17.45 7.36
CA ASN A 300 3.77 -17.02 8.66
C ASN A 300 2.71 -16.94 9.77
N GLN A 301 1.51 -17.44 9.52
CA GLN A 301 0.43 -17.55 10.52
C GLN A 301 0.49 -18.85 11.30
#